data_08c26e412677ca05a77cf04c26905091
#
_entry.id   08c26e412677ca05a77cf04c26905091
#
_cell.length_a   1.000
_cell.length_b   1.000
_cell.length_c   1.000
_cell.angle_alpha   90.00
_cell.angle_beta   90.00
_cell.angle_gamma   90.00
#
_symmetry.space_group_name_H-M   'P 1'
#
loop_
_entity.id
_entity.type
_entity.pdbx_description
1 polymer ?
#
loop_
_entity_poly.entity_id
_entity_poly.type
_entity_poly.pdbx_seq_one_letter_code
_entity_poly.pdbx_strand_id
1 'polypeptide(L)'
;MILLVKSIYDFFFSNITRDIKRTLSDFLNTIPEYRIKDDDGIDIIDMVVANNISFICKQMANDMLLIPLKPYSSFCLYDIYSSVPESNFSDYPAFLRDLEYGAYDFKYQGFVYTRNWFERSIVPIVGINPNGDEDIGSAYYIGDNMFVTAAHCVNGLKTMNLLLDDRCPIGLKEVWFANDVDPQLYDVAIIVTYDEIDIPTLRFDEAVVLDPVVVMGYPPIPGMFPIQTTETATVGALIPHQKSAIGEVVSPSKNYISKLDYFIINARVKGGNSGGPVINQCGKVIGTVVETPFDSQGGALSGRYDIMGYGLCLPSKYVSQLINDHYVKEMRCADNSYYIID
;
A
#
# COMPACT_ATOMS: atom_id res chain seq x y z
N MET A 1 13.25 1.18 9.35
CA MET A 1 12.64 2.54 9.47
C MET A 1 11.95 2.60 10.83
N ILE A 2 12.07 3.69 11.56
CA ILE A 2 11.52 3.82 12.93
C ILE A 2 10.07 4.29 12.81
N LEU A 3 9.15 3.66 13.54
CA LEU A 3 7.78 4.15 13.73
C LEU A 3 7.81 5.36 14.67
N LEU A 4 7.77 6.55 14.11
CA LEU A 4 7.99 7.80 14.83
C LEU A 4 6.88 8.06 15.85
N VAL A 5 5.61 7.87 15.46
CA VAL A 5 4.46 8.12 16.34
C VAL A 5 4.47 7.20 17.55
N LYS A 6 4.79 5.90 17.35
CA LYS A 6 4.97 4.96 18.46
C LYS A 6 6.10 5.41 19.39
N SER A 7 7.24 5.82 18.84
CA SER A 7 8.38 6.28 19.63
C SER A 7 8.05 7.52 20.46
N ILE A 8 7.31 8.49 19.90
CA ILE A 8 6.82 9.67 20.60
C ILE A 8 5.84 9.26 21.73
N TYR A 9 4.88 8.39 21.43
CA TYR A 9 3.90 7.92 22.41
C TYR A 9 4.58 7.24 23.59
N ASP A 10 5.47 6.28 23.32
CA ASP A 10 6.19 5.53 24.36
C ASP A 10 7.08 6.46 25.21
N PHE A 11 7.75 7.45 24.57
CA PHE A 11 8.59 8.40 25.30
C PHE A 11 7.78 9.25 26.27
N PHE A 12 6.67 9.82 25.85
CA PHE A 12 5.85 10.68 26.69
C PHE A 12 4.92 9.91 27.65
N PHE A 13 4.76 8.60 27.46
CA PHE A 13 4.05 7.75 28.43
C PHE A 13 4.65 7.83 29.83
N SER A 14 5.97 7.94 29.93
CA SER A 14 6.66 8.12 31.20
C SER A 14 6.30 9.43 31.92
N ASN A 15 5.78 10.44 31.22
CA ASN A 15 5.39 11.71 31.83
C ASN A 15 4.10 11.61 32.68
N ILE A 16 3.33 10.53 32.57
CA ILE A 16 2.13 10.30 33.39
C ILE A 16 2.49 10.33 34.89
N THR A 17 3.57 9.68 35.29
CA THR A 17 3.97 9.46 36.69
C THR A 17 5.18 10.27 37.14
N ARG A 18 5.89 10.99 36.27
CA ARG A 18 7.10 11.73 36.61
C ARG A 18 6.79 13.07 37.28
N ASP A 19 7.56 13.42 38.30
CA ASP A 19 7.54 14.75 38.92
C ASP A 19 8.13 15.81 37.96
N ILE A 20 9.29 15.49 37.37
CA ILE A 20 9.93 16.33 36.35
C ILE A 20 9.54 15.80 34.98
N LYS A 21 8.76 16.58 34.23
CA LYS A 21 8.26 16.19 32.93
C LYS A 21 9.34 16.39 31.85
N ARG A 22 9.40 15.43 30.92
CA ARG A 22 10.29 15.50 29.75
C ARG A 22 9.69 16.43 28.69
N THR A 23 10.57 17.14 28.01
CA THR A 23 10.26 18.06 26.92
C THR A 23 10.43 17.40 25.55
N LEU A 24 10.01 18.10 24.48
CA LEU A 24 10.31 17.69 23.12
C LEU A 24 11.83 17.65 22.85
N SER A 25 12.59 18.58 23.42
CA SER A 25 14.06 18.57 23.34
C SER A 25 14.66 17.28 23.92
N ASP A 26 14.10 16.78 25.03
CA ASP A 26 14.57 15.53 25.63
C ASP A 26 14.31 14.34 24.70
N PHE A 27 13.16 14.32 24.01
CA PHE A 27 12.88 13.30 22.99
C PHE A 27 13.87 13.35 21.83
N LEU A 28 14.04 14.52 21.23
CA LEU A 28 14.93 14.72 20.09
C LEU A 28 16.38 14.33 20.39
N ASN A 29 16.82 14.54 21.64
CA ASN A 29 18.15 14.14 22.09
C ASN A 29 18.33 12.62 22.20
N THR A 30 17.26 11.83 22.18
CA THR A 30 17.35 10.34 22.19
C THR A 30 17.70 9.77 20.82
N ILE A 31 17.60 10.56 19.75
CA ILE A 31 17.75 10.09 18.36
C ILE A 31 18.93 10.85 17.72
N PRO A 32 20.10 10.21 17.57
CA PRO A 32 21.32 10.86 17.04
C PRO A 32 21.12 11.46 15.63
N GLU A 33 20.31 10.83 14.79
CA GLU A 33 20.04 11.24 13.41
C GLU A 33 19.29 12.58 13.31
N TYR A 34 18.75 13.09 14.42
CA TYR A 34 18.07 14.40 14.50
C TYR A 34 19.02 15.54 14.87
N ARG A 35 20.30 15.26 14.86
CA ARG A 35 21.34 16.24 15.17
C ARG A 35 22.17 16.56 13.93
N ILE A 36 22.54 17.82 13.81
CA ILE A 36 23.44 18.33 12.78
C ILE A 36 24.63 19.01 13.47
N LYS A 37 25.72 19.17 12.75
CA LYS A 37 26.84 19.99 13.21
C LYS A 37 26.63 21.42 12.77
N ASP A 38 26.80 22.36 13.71
CA ASP A 38 26.85 23.78 13.39
C ASP A 38 28.20 24.18 12.77
N ASP A 39 28.36 25.47 12.50
CA ASP A 39 29.56 26.02 11.87
C ASP A 39 30.83 25.82 12.74
N ASP A 40 30.66 25.65 14.05
CA ASP A 40 31.72 25.38 15.01
C ASP A 40 31.97 23.88 15.25
N GLY A 41 31.20 23.01 14.56
CA GLY A 41 31.29 21.56 14.68
C GLY A 41 30.58 20.98 15.92
N ILE A 42 29.76 21.78 16.60
CA ILE A 42 28.99 21.36 17.78
C ILE A 42 27.71 20.64 17.31
N ASP A 43 27.37 19.51 17.92
CA ASP A 43 26.12 18.79 17.65
C ASP A 43 24.92 19.55 18.23
N ILE A 44 24.07 20.04 17.35
CA ILE A 44 22.83 20.74 17.69
C ILE A 44 21.62 19.99 17.13
N ILE A 45 20.42 20.21 17.69
CA ILE A 45 19.18 19.66 17.16
C ILE A 45 18.85 20.34 15.82
N ASP A 46 18.56 19.54 14.80
CA ASP A 46 18.03 20.06 13.53
C ASP A 46 16.65 20.67 13.74
N MET A 47 16.56 21.99 13.57
CA MET A 47 15.31 22.73 13.78
C MET A 47 14.23 22.42 12.74
N VAL A 48 14.58 21.94 11.53
CA VAL A 48 13.60 21.51 10.53
C VAL A 48 12.94 20.23 11.02
N VAL A 49 13.75 19.27 11.50
CA VAL A 49 13.26 18.03 12.12
C VAL A 49 12.42 18.33 13.37
N ALA A 50 12.90 19.21 14.25
CA ALA A 50 12.19 19.59 15.47
C ALA A 50 10.79 20.17 15.17
N ASN A 51 10.68 21.06 14.18
CA ASN A 51 9.41 21.64 13.77
C ASN A 51 8.44 20.58 13.19
N ASN A 52 8.94 19.65 12.37
CA ASN A 52 8.14 18.57 11.80
C ASN A 52 7.60 17.65 12.91
N ILE A 53 8.45 17.27 13.88
CA ILE A 53 8.04 16.42 15.00
C ILE A 53 7.06 17.17 15.92
N SER A 54 7.28 18.46 16.18
CA SER A 54 6.32 19.29 16.91
C SER A 54 4.96 19.33 16.22
N PHE A 55 4.94 19.42 14.88
CA PHE A 55 3.70 19.34 14.12
C PHE A 55 3.00 17.99 14.32
N ILE A 56 3.73 16.87 14.25
CA ILE A 56 3.18 15.53 14.52
C ILE A 56 2.64 15.44 15.95
N CYS A 57 3.37 15.93 16.96
CA CYS A 57 2.87 15.95 18.34
C CYS A 57 1.57 16.73 18.49
N LYS A 58 1.40 17.84 17.73
CA LYS A 58 0.14 18.60 17.70
C LYS A 58 -0.99 17.83 17.06
N GLN A 59 -0.72 17.10 15.96
CA GLN A 59 -1.72 16.19 15.35
C GLN A 59 -2.10 15.07 16.32
N MET A 60 -1.13 14.46 16.99
CA MET A 60 -1.38 13.45 18.02
C MET A 60 -2.23 14.02 19.18
N ALA A 61 -2.01 15.27 19.56
CA ALA A 61 -2.83 15.92 20.59
C ALA A 61 -4.26 16.20 20.11
N ASN A 62 -4.45 16.61 18.86
CA ASN A 62 -5.77 16.78 18.24
C ASN A 62 -6.54 15.45 18.16
N ASP A 63 -5.86 14.36 17.88
CA ASP A 63 -6.43 13.01 17.84
C ASP A 63 -6.51 12.35 19.25
N MET A 64 -6.24 13.10 20.30
CA MET A 64 -6.27 12.65 21.70
C MET A 64 -5.35 11.45 22.00
N LEU A 65 -4.19 11.40 21.35
CA LEU A 65 -3.11 10.46 21.66
C LEU A 65 -2.11 11.05 22.65
N LEU A 66 -1.96 12.37 22.64
CA LEU A 66 -1.16 13.13 23.59
C LEU A 66 -2.01 14.19 24.30
N ILE A 67 -1.63 14.49 25.52
CA ILE A 67 -2.19 15.56 26.32
C ILE A 67 -1.11 16.65 26.43
N PRO A 68 -1.32 17.87 25.92
CA PRO A 68 -0.37 18.98 26.13
C PRO A 68 -0.45 19.41 27.60
N LEU A 69 0.67 19.28 28.33
CA LEU A 69 0.75 19.65 29.75
C LEU A 69 1.14 21.11 29.97
N LYS A 70 1.79 21.72 28.97
CA LYS A 70 2.14 23.13 28.94
C LYS A 70 1.70 23.73 27.64
N PRO A 71 1.11 24.94 27.66
CA PRO A 71 0.73 25.63 26.41
C PRO A 71 1.92 25.70 25.46
N TYR A 72 1.64 25.55 24.17
CA TYR A 72 2.66 25.64 23.14
C TYR A 72 3.50 26.90 23.33
N SER A 73 4.79 26.70 23.54
CA SER A 73 5.73 27.80 23.63
C SER A 73 6.00 28.35 22.22
N SER A 74 6.48 29.59 22.14
CA SER A 74 6.99 30.13 20.88
C SER A 74 8.19 29.35 20.34
N PHE A 75 8.75 28.46 21.16
CA PHE A 75 9.88 27.61 20.83
C PHE A 75 9.55 26.14 21.15
N CYS A 76 9.27 25.34 20.12
CA CYS A 76 8.71 24.00 20.23
C CYS A 76 9.52 23.00 21.07
N LEU A 77 10.84 23.24 21.23
CA LEU A 77 11.72 22.38 22.02
C LEU A 77 11.31 22.28 23.51
N TYR A 78 10.60 23.27 24.03
CA TYR A 78 10.11 23.29 25.41
C TYR A 78 8.69 22.79 25.59
N ASP A 79 8.05 22.32 24.49
CA ASP A 79 6.73 21.73 24.57
C ASP A 79 6.77 20.45 25.41
N ILE A 80 5.78 20.29 26.28
CA ILE A 80 5.64 19.16 27.19
C ILE A 80 4.31 18.46 26.92
N TYR A 81 4.40 17.16 26.68
CA TYR A 81 3.25 16.30 26.47
C TYR A 81 3.22 15.15 27.49
N SER A 82 2.07 14.53 27.64
CA SER A 82 1.90 13.21 28.25
C SER A 82 1.08 12.34 27.30
N SER A 83 1.42 11.08 27.20
CA SER A 83 0.57 10.14 26.45
C SER A 83 -0.75 9.93 27.18
N VAL A 84 -1.80 9.67 26.41
CA VAL A 84 -3.12 9.37 26.95
C VAL A 84 -3.08 7.98 27.59
N PRO A 85 -3.55 7.80 28.85
CA PRO A 85 -3.50 6.52 29.53
C PRO A 85 -4.54 5.53 28.97
N GLU A 86 -4.28 4.25 29.15
CA GLU A 86 -5.10 3.13 28.69
C GLU A 86 -6.60 3.31 29.00
N SER A 87 -6.92 3.78 30.19
CA SER A 87 -8.31 3.97 30.65
C SER A 87 -9.15 4.91 29.79
N ASN A 88 -8.52 5.68 28.91
CA ASN A 88 -9.20 6.65 28.04
C ASN A 88 -9.55 6.07 26.65
N PHE A 89 -9.11 4.85 26.35
CA PHE A 89 -9.43 4.19 25.08
C PHE A 89 -10.60 3.23 25.26
N SER A 90 -11.52 3.20 24.30
CA SER A 90 -12.60 2.22 24.24
C SER A 90 -12.09 0.82 23.90
N ASP A 91 -11.06 0.72 23.08
CA ASP A 91 -10.35 -0.51 22.69
C ASP A 91 -8.84 -0.23 22.62
N TYR A 92 -8.19 -0.31 23.78
CA TYR A 92 -6.74 -0.09 23.87
C TYR A 92 -5.91 -1.14 23.11
N PRO A 93 -6.26 -2.45 23.12
CA PRO A 93 -5.59 -3.43 22.28
C PRO A 93 -5.65 -3.12 20.77
N ALA A 94 -6.78 -2.64 20.25
CA ALA A 94 -6.89 -2.21 18.86
C ALA A 94 -6.01 -1.00 18.57
N PHE A 95 -6.02 -0.01 19.46
CA PHE A 95 -5.14 1.14 19.37
C PHE A 95 -3.65 0.73 19.32
N LEU A 96 -3.21 -0.18 20.19
CA LEU A 96 -1.82 -0.65 20.18
C LEU A 96 -1.47 -1.38 18.89
N ARG A 97 -2.36 -2.23 18.37
CA ARG A 97 -2.14 -2.89 17.07
C ARG A 97 -1.97 -1.89 15.93
N ASP A 98 -2.74 -0.80 15.93
CA ASP A 98 -2.63 0.26 14.92
C ASP A 98 -1.37 1.11 15.11
N LEU A 99 -0.98 1.38 16.35
CA LEU A 99 0.26 2.07 16.69
C LEU A 99 1.49 1.25 16.27
N GLU A 100 1.49 -0.05 16.52
CA GLU A 100 2.55 -0.98 16.13
C GLU A 100 2.62 -1.23 14.63
N TYR A 101 1.50 -1.12 13.93
CA TYR A 101 1.46 -1.17 12.48
C TYR A 101 2.01 0.11 11.83
N GLY A 102 1.97 1.23 12.52
CA GLY A 102 2.33 2.55 11.99
C GLY A 102 1.16 3.30 11.34
N ALA A 103 -0.10 2.93 11.64
CA ALA A 103 -1.28 3.57 11.07
C ALA A 103 -1.29 5.09 11.26
N TYR A 104 -0.82 5.54 12.41
CA TYR A 104 -0.71 6.97 12.72
C TYR A 104 0.49 7.63 12.02
N ASP A 105 1.58 6.90 11.77
CA ASP A 105 2.68 7.41 10.95
C ASP A 105 2.22 7.68 9.52
N PHE A 106 1.48 6.75 8.90
CA PHE A 106 0.89 6.95 7.59
C PHE A 106 -0.06 8.15 7.57
N LYS A 107 -0.94 8.26 8.58
CA LYS A 107 -1.91 9.34 8.71
C LYS A 107 -1.25 10.73 8.79
N TYR A 108 -0.19 10.87 9.58
CA TYR A 108 0.43 12.19 9.82
C TYR A 108 1.50 12.55 8.80
N GLN A 109 2.17 11.57 8.20
CA GLN A 109 3.20 11.80 7.18
C GLN A 109 2.66 11.72 5.75
N GLY A 110 1.43 11.19 5.57
CA GLY A 110 0.69 11.22 4.31
C GLY A 110 1.17 10.22 3.25
N PHE A 111 0.56 10.29 2.07
CA PHE A 111 0.72 9.29 1.02
C PHE A 111 2.12 9.17 0.42
N VAL A 112 2.96 10.21 0.51
CA VAL A 112 4.37 10.09 0.09
C VAL A 112 5.10 9.12 1.01
N TYR A 113 4.86 9.20 2.30
CA TYR A 113 5.42 8.26 3.28
C TYR A 113 4.88 6.85 3.06
N THR A 114 3.56 6.70 2.90
CA THR A 114 2.89 5.42 2.59
C THR A 114 3.50 4.76 1.35
N ARG A 115 3.67 5.53 0.26
CA ARG A 115 4.27 5.05 -0.97
C ARG A 115 5.70 4.54 -0.77
N ASN A 116 6.53 5.32 -0.10
CA ASN A 116 7.93 4.96 0.12
C ASN A 116 8.07 3.75 1.06
N TRP A 117 7.15 3.61 2.03
CA TRP A 117 7.14 2.48 2.95
C TRP A 117 6.81 1.17 2.24
N PHE A 118 5.77 1.16 1.39
CA PHE A 118 5.27 -0.02 0.71
C PHE A 118 5.80 -0.21 -0.71
N GLU A 119 6.81 0.58 -1.14
CA GLU A 119 7.35 0.49 -2.50
C GLU A 119 7.74 -0.93 -2.90
N ARG A 120 8.40 -1.68 -2.01
CA ARG A 120 8.82 -3.07 -2.24
C ARG A 120 7.70 -4.09 -2.04
N SER A 121 6.63 -3.72 -1.36
CA SER A 121 5.51 -4.63 -1.08
C SER A 121 4.51 -4.72 -2.23
N ILE A 122 4.67 -3.89 -3.25
CA ILE A 122 3.82 -3.89 -4.44
C ILE A 122 4.73 -4.20 -5.62
N VAL A 123 4.42 -5.30 -6.30
CA VAL A 123 5.28 -5.91 -7.32
C VAL A 123 4.53 -6.06 -8.65
N PRO A 124 5.23 -5.99 -9.80
CA PRO A 124 4.62 -6.28 -11.08
C PRO A 124 4.46 -7.79 -11.28
N ILE A 125 3.34 -8.16 -11.88
CA ILE A 125 3.15 -9.43 -12.57
C ILE A 125 3.48 -9.18 -14.04
N VAL A 126 4.45 -9.89 -14.57
CA VAL A 126 4.80 -9.83 -15.99
C VAL A 126 4.58 -11.21 -16.60
N GLY A 127 3.84 -11.29 -17.68
CA GLY A 127 3.52 -12.58 -18.28
C GLY A 127 3.29 -12.49 -19.78
N ILE A 128 3.11 -13.66 -20.39
CA ILE A 128 2.77 -13.81 -21.80
C ILE A 128 1.35 -14.34 -21.91
N ASN A 129 0.50 -13.63 -22.63
CA ASN A 129 -0.89 -14.05 -22.86
C ASN A 129 -0.98 -15.16 -23.94
N PRO A 130 -2.16 -15.78 -24.16
CA PRO A 130 -2.35 -16.82 -25.18
C PRO A 130 -2.02 -16.40 -26.61
N ASN A 131 -2.05 -15.10 -26.91
CA ASN A 131 -1.72 -14.57 -28.24
C ASN A 131 -0.21 -14.38 -28.44
N GLY A 132 0.58 -14.48 -27.36
CA GLY A 132 2.04 -14.24 -27.39
C GLY A 132 2.44 -12.80 -27.06
N ASP A 133 1.50 -11.94 -26.65
CA ASP A 133 1.79 -10.58 -26.24
C ASP A 133 2.21 -10.53 -24.78
N GLU A 134 3.09 -9.60 -24.45
CA GLU A 134 3.43 -9.28 -23.05
C GLU A 134 2.27 -8.56 -22.38
N ASP A 135 1.95 -8.99 -21.15
CA ASP A 135 0.94 -8.39 -20.29
C ASP A 135 1.51 -8.07 -18.91
N ILE A 136 1.03 -6.97 -18.32
CA ILE A 136 1.48 -6.50 -17.01
C ILE A 136 0.28 -6.24 -16.11
N GLY A 137 0.36 -6.83 -14.89
CA GLY A 137 -0.52 -6.55 -13.77
C GLY A 137 0.26 -6.11 -12.54
N SER A 138 -0.45 -5.96 -11.44
CA SER A 138 0.12 -5.64 -10.14
C SER A 138 -0.27 -6.68 -9.09
N ALA A 139 0.59 -6.87 -8.08
CA ALA A 139 0.28 -7.64 -6.89
C ALA A 139 0.82 -6.95 -5.65
N TYR A 140 0.28 -7.25 -4.48
CA TYR A 140 0.75 -6.68 -3.22
C TYR A 140 0.84 -7.72 -2.11
N TYR A 141 1.87 -7.58 -1.27
CA TYR A 141 2.23 -8.51 -0.21
C TYR A 141 1.39 -8.32 1.06
N ILE A 142 0.83 -9.41 1.57
CA ILE A 142 0.00 -9.40 2.79
C ILE A 142 0.58 -10.21 3.94
N GLY A 143 1.84 -10.69 3.80
CA GLY A 143 2.49 -11.58 4.77
C GLY A 143 2.30 -13.05 4.42
N ASP A 144 2.87 -13.94 5.23
CA ASP A 144 2.73 -15.41 5.12
C ASP A 144 2.95 -15.94 3.68
N ASN A 145 3.95 -15.41 2.96
CA ASN A 145 4.28 -15.75 1.58
C ASN A 145 3.17 -15.48 0.55
N MET A 146 2.21 -14.61 0.87
CA MET A 146 1.04 -14.36 0.05
C MET A 146 1.07 -12.98 -0.63
N PHE A 147 0.81 -12.99 -1.94
CA PHE A 147 0.56 -11.79 -2.75
C PHE A 147 -0.86 -11.81 -3.28
N VAL A 148 -1.59 -10.71 -3.09
CA VAL A 148 -2.93 -10.51 -3.64
C VAL A 148 -2.83 -9.85 -5.01
N THR A 149 -3.66 -10.27 -5.94
CA THR A 149 -3.80 -9.68 -7.28
C THR A 149 -5.23 -9.83 -7.80
N ALA A 150 -5.52 -9.26 -8.98
CA ALA A 150 -6.75 -9.56 -9.70
C ALA A 150 -6.66 -10.95 -10.38
N ALA A 151 -7.75 -11.71 -10.37
CA ALA A 151 -7.73 -13.06 -10.93
C ALA A 151 -7.44 -13.07 -12.44
N HIS A 152 -7.93 -12.07 -13.19
CA HIS A 152 -7.64 -11.94 -14.61
C HIS A 152 -6.15 -11.68 -14.91
N CYS A 153 -5.40 -11.08 -13.98
CA CYS A 153 -3.95 -10.89 -14.12
C CYS A 153 -3.15 -12.20 -14.06
N VAL A 154 -3.79 -13.30 -13.68
CA VAL A 154 -3.16 -14.63 -13.55
C VAL A 154 -3.80 -15.64 -14.49
N ASN A 155 -5.12 -15.69 -14.51
CA ASN A 155 -5.89 -16.74 -15.20
C ASN A 155 -5.81 -16.66 -16.74
N GLY A 156 -5.39 -15.53 -17.29
CA GLY A 156 -5.27 -15.31 -18.75
C GLY A 156 -3.84 -15.50 -19.28
N LEU A 157 -2.84 -15.82 -18.46
CA LEU A 157 -1.45 -15.89 -18.88
C LEU A 157 -1.02 -17.32 -19.17
N LYS A 158 -0.23 -17.52 -20.24
CA LYS A 158 0.50 -18.77 -20.48
C LYS A 158 1.67 -18.95 -19.53
N THR A 159 2.41 -17.87 -19.30
CA THR A 159 3.55 -17.84 -18.37
C THR A 159 3.54 -16.53 -17.62
N MET A 160 4.04 -16.52 -16.39
CA MET A 160 4.11 -15.33 -15.57
C MET A 160 5.34 -15.33 -14.65
N ASN A 161 5.70 -14.13 -14.20
CA ASN A 161 6.68 -13.90 -13.13
C ASN A 161 6.19 -12.76 -12.23
N LEU A 162 6.45 -12.87 -10.92
CA LEU A 162 6.46 -11.75 -10.01
C LEU A 162 7.90 -11.24 -9.89
N LEU A 163 8.09 -9.93 -9.98
CA LEU A 163 9.43 -9.34 -9.92
C LEU A 163 9.60 -8.49 -8.67
N LEU A 164 10.48 -8.90 -7.76
CA LEU A 164 10.89 -8.07 -6.63
C LEU A 164 11.91 -7.03 -7.09
N ASP A 165 11.79 -5.80 -6.57
CA ASP A 165 12.67 -4.68 -6.95
C ASP A 165 12.74 -4.50 -8.50
N ASP A 166 11.62 -4.74 -9.18
CA ASP A 166 11.39 -4.63 -10.64
C ASP A 166 12.27 -5.57 -11.52
N ARG A 167 13.03 -6.49 -10.94
CA ARG A 167 14.00 -7.31 -11.70
C ARG A 167 14.20 -8.74 -11.23
N CYS A 168 13.98 -9.02 -9.95
CA CYS A 168 14.30 -10.33 -9.38
C CYS A 168 13.05 -11.22 -9.37
N PRO A 169 12.97 -12.28 -10.17
CA PRO A 169 11.85 -13.20 -10.12
C PRO A 169 11.73 -13.86 -8.74
N ILE A 170 10.51 -13.90 -8.22
CA ILE A 170 10.16 -14.59 -6.98
C ILE A 170 9.76 -16.03 -7.31
N GLY A 171 10.15 -16.99 -6.46
CA GLY A 171 9.76 -18.39 -6.59
C GLY A 171 8.27 -18.58 -6.28
N LEU A 172 7.46 -18.96 -7.29
CA LEU A 172 6.02 -19.15 -7.16
C LEU A 172 5.68 -20.63 -6.93
N LYS A 173 4.78 -20.88 -5.97
CA LYS A 173 4.38 -22.22 -5.56
C LYS A 173 2.99 -22.59 -6.11
N GLU A 174 2.00 -21.76 -5.82
CA GLU A 174 0.61 -22.03 -6.14
C GLU A 174 -0.20 -20.74 -6.25
N VAL A 175 -1.38 -20.82 -6.83
CA VAL A 175 -2.37 -19.73 -6.91
C VAL A 175 -3.68 -20.21 -6.32
N TRP A 176 -4.30 -19.35 -5.50
CA TRP A 176 -5.59 -19.59 -4.88
C TRP A 176 -6.68 -18.77 -5.58
N PHE A 177 -7.78 -19.43 -5.87
CA PHE A 177 -9.00 -18.82 -6.45
C PHE A 177 -10.21 -19.13 -5.57
N ALA A 178 -11.25 -18.31 -5.65
CA ALA A 178 -12.47 -18.52 -4.90
C ALA A 178 -13.19 -19.81 -5.33
N ASN A 179 -13.67 -20.60 -4.36
CA ASN A 179 -14.49 -21.78 -4.61
C ASN A 179 -15.85 -21.38 -5.20
N ASP A 180 -16.38 -22.24 -6.06
CA ASP A 180 -17.76 -22.17 -6.61
C ASP A 180 -18.16 -20.86 -7.29
N VAL A 181 -17.19 -19.99 -7.61
CA VAL A 181 -17.42 -18.72 -8.30
C VAL A 181 -16.52 -18.64 -9.53
N ASP A 182 -17.08 -18.23 -10.65
CA ASP A 182 -16.29 -17.93 -11.85
C ASP A 182 -15.22 -16.88 -11.49
N PRO A 183 -13.92 -17.14 -11.73
CA PRO A 183 -12.86 -16.17 -11.48
C PRO A 183 -13.05 -14.82 -12.18
N GLN A 184 -13.82 -14.78 -13.28
CA GLN A 184 -14.22 -13.52 -13.93
C GLN A 184 -15.25 -12.72 -13.12
N LEU A 185 -16.01 -13.39 -12.25
CA LEU A 185 -17.00 -12.74 -11.39
C LEU A 185 -16.41 -12.38 -10.02
N TYR A 186 -15.45 -13.19 -9.52
CA TYR A 186 -14.71 -12.92 -8.28
C TYR A 186 -13.25 -12.62 -8.63
N ASP A 187 -13.03 -11.42 -9.13
CA ASP A 187 -11.77 -11.04 -9.77
C ASP A 187 -10.65 -10.72 -8.76
N VAL A 188 -10.37 -11.67 -7.87
CA VAL A 188 -9.22 -11.66 -6.96
C VAL A 188 -8.59 -13.04 -6.91
N ALA A 189 -7.26 -13.08 -6.84
CA ALA A 189 -6.46 -14.27 -6.62
C ALA A 189 -5.36 -14.00 -5.60
N ILE A 190 -4.86 -15.07 -4.97
CA ILE A 190 -3.68 -15.03 -4.10
C ILE A 190 -2.59 -15.90 -4.72
N ILE A 191 -1.41 -15.32 -4.89
CA ILE A 191 -0.22 -16.04 -5.35
C ILE A 191 0.61 -16.36 -4.11
N VAL A 192 0.94 -17.64 -3.90
CA VAL A 192 1.76 -18.10 -2.79
C VAL A 192 3.17 -18.38 -3.29
N THR A 193 4.16 -17.88 -2.56
CA THR A 193 5.57 -18.05 -2.86
C THR A 193 6.19 -19.19 -2.05
N TYR A 194 7.36 -19.72 -2.48
CA TYR A 194 8.09 -20.75 -1.72
C TYR A 194 8.72 -20.18 -0.45
N ASP A 195 9.28 -18.99 -0.55
CA ASP A 195 10.05 -18.36 0.53
C ASP A 195 9.32 -17.15 1.09
N GLU A 196 9.47 -16.94 2.39
CA GLU A 196 9.05 -15.71 3.05
C GLU A 196 9.95 -14.54 2.60
N ILE A 197 9.33 -13.38 2.37
CA ILE A 197 10.03 -12.21 1.87
C ILE A 197 10.01 -11.14 2.96
N ASP A 198 11.19 -10.66 3.33
CA ASP A 198 11.34 -9.59 4.32
C ASP A 198 11.04 -8.21 3.72
N ILE A 199 9.76 -7.93 3.58
CA ILE A 199 9.21 -6.66 3.12
C ILE A 199 8.00 -6.26 3.96
N PRO A 200 7.63 -4.97 4.02
CA PRO A 200 6.48 -4.51 4.79
C PRO A 200 5.17 -5.19 4.39
N THR A 201 4.42 -5.66 5.38
CA THR A 201 3.13 -6.34 5.17
C THR A 201 2.00 -5.34 5.16
N LEU A 202 1.13 -5.40 4.15
CA LEU A 202 -0.11 -4.62 4.06
C LEU A 202 -1.23 -5.29 4.87
N ARG A 203 -1.96 -4.51 5.65
CA ARG A 203 -3.14 -4.95 6.43
C ARG A 203 -4.42 -4.43 5.78
N PHE A 204 -5.55 -5.05 6.11
CA PHE A 204 -6.86 -4.71 5.54
C PHE A 204 -7.65 -3.76 6.41
N ASP A 205 -8.53 -2.99 5.75
CA ASP A 205 -9.54 -2.12 6.35
C ASP A 205 -10.77 -2.06 5.43
N GLU A 206 -11.81 -1.35 5.85
CA GLU A 206 -13.03 -1.15 5.06
C GLU A 206 -12.99 0.17 4.28
N ALA A 207 -13.65 0.18 3.12
CA ALA A 207 -13.80 1.39 2.31
C ALA A 207 -14.90 2.29 2.88
N VAL A 208 -14.58 3.55 3.12
CA VAL A 208 -15.53 4.58 3.53
C VAL A 208 -15.61 5.65 2.44
N VAL A 209 -16.83 6.05 2.07
CA VAL A 209 -17.06 7.07 1.03
C VAL A 209 -16.44 8.41 1.47
N LEU A 210 -15.77 9.07 0.54
CA LEU A 210 -14.98 10.31 0.70
C LEU A 210 -13.63 10.13 1.41
N ASP A 211 -13.26 8.89 1.80
CA ASP A 211 -11.90 8.67 2.31
C ASP A 211 -10.87 8.91 1.20
N PRO A 212 -9.83 9.70 1.48
CA PRO A 212 -8.70 9.82 0.59
C PRO A 212 -7.94 8.51 0.47
N VAL A 213 -7.49 8.20 -0.74
CA VAL A 213 -6.79 6.96 -1.04
C VAL A 213 -5.59 7.17 -1.95
N VAL A 214 -4.61 6.29 -1.88
CA VAL A 214 -3.56 6.12 -2.89
C VAL A 214 -3.68 4.75 -3.53
N VAL A 215 -3.64 4.73 -4.86
CA VAL A 215 -3.51 3.51 -5.66
C VAL A 215 -2.06 3.36 -6.06
N MET A 216 -1.51 2.16 -5.93
CA MET A 216 -0.16 1.86 -6.37
C MET A 216 -0.17 0.65 -7.30
N GLY A 217 0.65 0.68 -8.35
CA GLY A 217 0.71 -0.40 -9.34
C GLY A 217 1.65 -0.09 -10.50
N TYR A 218 1.56 -0.89 -11.56
CA TYR A 218 2.49 -0.87 -12.69
C TYR A 218 1.80 -0.63 -14.04
N PRO A 219 1.10 0.51 -14.22
CA PRO A 219 0.47 0.80 -15.50
C PRO A 219 1.52 1.06 -16.58
N PRO A 220 1.37 0.50 -17.79
CA PRO A 220 2.24 0.82 -18.93
C PRO A 220 1.99 2.28 -19.35
N ILE A 221 3.00 3.14 -19.17
CA ILE A 221 2.92 4.53 -19.61
C ILE A 221 3.71 4.67 -20.92
N PRO A 222 3.07 5.06 -22.03
CA PRO A 222 3.73 5.26 -23.30
C PRO A 222 4.93 6.23 -23.18
N GLY A 223 6.03 5.90 -23.86
CA GLY A 223 7.25 6.73 -23.89
C GLY A 223 8.24 6.49 -22.73
N MET A 224 7.92 5.60 -21.78
CA MET A 224 8.83 5.19 -20.70
C MET A 224 9.43 3.79 -20.93
N PHE A 225 9.51 3.34 -22.16
CA PHE A 225 10.12 2.07 -22.54
C PHE A 225 11.54 2.31 -23.05
N PRO A 226 12.56 1.61 -22.55
CA PRO A 226 13.86 1.61 -23.21
C PRO A 226 13.71 0.95 -24.58
N ILE A 227 13.97 1.72 -25.61
CA ILE A 227 14.04 1.20 -27.00
C ILE A 227 15.48 0.75 -27.21
N GLN A 228 15.69 -0.56 -27.35
CA GLN A 228 16.95 -1.10 -27.84
C GLN A 228 16.86 -1.23 -29.36
N THR A 229 17.63 -0.41 -30.05
CA THR A 229 17.74 -0.47 -31.50
C THR A 229 18.99 -1.30 -31.85
N THR A 230 18.79 -2.42 -32.50
CA THR A 230 19.87 -3.18 -33.13
C THR A 230 19.88 -2.87 -34.64
N GLU A 231 20.95 -3.23 -35.37
CA GLU A 231 21.04 -2.97 -36.80
C GLU A 231 19.91 -3.64 -37.62
N THR A 232 19.22 -4.63 -37.06
CA THR A 232 18.22 -5.43 -37.77
C THR A 232 16.83 -5.38 -37.16
N ALA A 233 16.66 -4.89 -35.91
CA ALA A 233 15.36 -4.81 -35.24
C ALA A 233 15.36 -3.75 -34.16
N THR A 234 14.19 -3.13 -33.96
CA THR A 234 13.91 -2.31 -32.78
C THR A 234 13.09 -3.16 -31.82
N VAL A 235 13.68 -3.53 -30.69
CA VAL A 235 13.00 -4.28 -29.63
C VAL A 235 12.68 -3.32 -28.50
N GLY A 236 11.38 -3.10 -28.25
CA GLY A 236 10.89 -2.42 -27.05
C GLY A 236 10.73 -3.47 -25.93
N ALA A 237 11.51 -3.38 -24.86
CA ALA A 237 11.25 -4.14 -23.66
C ALA A 237 10.34 -3.33 -22.73
N LEU A 238 9.25 -3.92 -22.25
CA LEU A 238 8.39 -3.32 -21.25
C LEU A 238 9.08 -3.45 -19.91
N ILE A 239 9.66 -2.35 -19.40
CA ILE A 239 10.19 -2.32 -18.04
C ILE A 239 9.10 -1.75 -17.15
N PRO A 240 8.56 -2.58 -16.23
CA PRO A 240 7.55 -2.11 -15.31
C PRO A 240 8.15 -1.07 -14.36
N HIS A 241 7.45 0.05 -14.19
CA HIS A 241 7.79 1.07 -13.20
C HIS A 241 6.57 1.37 -12.34
N GLN A 242 6.73 1.27 -11.03
CA GLN A 242 5.67 1.57 -10.09
C GLN A 242 5.18 3.01 -10.22
N LYS A 243 3.87 3.18 -10.26
CA LYS A 243 3.17 4.47 -10.27
C LYS A 243 2.20 4.54 -9.10
N SER A 244 1.95 5.78 -8.65
CA SER A 244 0.98 6.04 -7.61
C SER A 244 0.03 7.15 -8.07
N ALA A 245 -1.24 7.00 -7.75
CA ALA A 245 -2.27 8.00 -8.02
C ALA A 245 -3.10 8.23 -6.74
N ILE A 246 -3.35 9.49 -6.43
CA ILE A 246 -4.19 9.88 -5.29
C ILE A 246 -5.60 10.12 -5.79
N GLY A 247 -6.59 9.75 -4.99
CA GLY A 247 -8.01 9.98 -5.21
C GLY A 247 -8.80 9.79 -3.94
N GLU A 248 -10.10 9.54 -4.11
CA GLU A 248 -11.06 9.33 -3.03
C GLU A 248 -12.00 8.18 -3.38
N VAL A 249 -12.58 7.55 -2.38
CA VAL A 249 -13.71 6.63 -2.54
C VAL A 249 -14.95 7.45 -2.91
N VAL A 250 -15.47 7.22 -4.11
CA VAL A 250 -16.58 8.03 -4.66
C VAL A 250 -17.95 7.47 -4.24
N SER A 251 -18.13 6.17 -4.40
CA SER A 251 -19.40 5.53 -4.09
C SER A 251 -19.25 4.02 -3.94
N PRO A 252 -20.18 3.36 -3.19
CA PRO A 252 -20.35 1.93 -3.32
C PRO A 252 -20.91 1.61 -4.71
N SER A 253 -20.59 0.44 -5.23
CA SER A 253 -21.16 -0.11 -6.45
C SER A 253 -21.54 -1.57 -6.20
N LYS A 254 -22.41 -2.11 -7.03
CA LYS A 254 -22.85 -3.49 -6.91
C LYS A 254 -22.94 -4.15 -8.28
N ASN A 255 -22.29 -5.28 -8.41
CA ASN A 255 -22.49 -6.10 -9.61
C ASN A 255 -23.77 -6.91 -9.46
N TYR A 256 -24.76 -6.64 -10.31
CA TYR A 256 -26.07 -7.30 -10.27
C TYR A 256 -26.03 -8.78 -10.69
N ILE A 257 -25.00 -9.19 -11.44
CA ILE A 257 -24.85 -10.57 -11.90
C ILE A 257 -24.18 -11.42 -10.81
N SER A 258 -23.00 -10.99 -10.33
CA SER A 258 -22.24 -11.71 -9.30
C SER A 258 -22.76 -11.49 -7.88
N LYS A 259 -23.61 -10.46 -7.66
CA LYS A 259 -24.08 -9.98 -6.35
C LYS A 259 -22.95 -9.51 -5.42
N LEU A 260 -21.74 -9.35 -5.92
CA LEU A 260 -20.61 -8.85 -5.15
C LEU A 260 -20.73 -7.34 -4.97
N ASP A 261 -20.32 -6.88 -3.81
CA ASP A 261 -20.15 -5.46 -3.57
C ASP A 261 -18.83 -5.01 -4.18
N TYR A 262 -18.84 -3.82 -4.78
CA TYR A 262 -17.67 -3.11 -5.28
C TYR A 262 -17.68 -1.70 -4.72
N PHE A 263 -16.62 -0.96 -4.93
CA PHE A 263 -16.62 0.49 -4.76
C PHE A 263 -15.86 1.17 -5.90
N ILE A 264 -16.16 2.44 -6.11
CA ILE A 264 -15.57 3.25 -7.16
C ILE A 264 -14.65 4.29 -6.54
N ILE A 265 -13.49 4.49 -7.14
CA ILE A 265 -12.53 5.54 -6.80
C ILE A 265 -12.33 6.49 -7.98
N ASN A 266 -11.98 7.76 -7.69
CA ASN A 266 -11.63 8.75 -8.70
C ASN A 266 -10.12 8.89 -8.92
N ALA A 267 -9.31 8.02 -8.30
CA ALA A 267 -7.90 7.93 -8.62
C ALA A 267 -7.70 7.46 -10.07
N ARG A 268 -6.71 8.03 -10.74
CA ARG A 268 -6.41 7.69 -12.14
C ARG A 268 -5.87 6.27 -12.25
N VAL A 269 -6.70 5.36 -12.69
CA VAL A 269 -6.40 3.94 -12.90
C VAL A 269 -6.31 3.64 -14.39
N LYS A 270 -5.36 2.80 -14.80
CA LYS A 270 -5.20 2.28 -16.17
C LYS A 270 -4.87 0.81 -16.13
N GLY A 271 -4.89 0.14 -17.27
CA GLY A 271 -4.37 -1.23 -17.42
C GLY A 271 -3.00 -1.36 -16.74
N GLY A 272 -2.73 -2.49 -16.11
CA GLY A 272 -1.54 -2.71 -15.27
C GLY A 272 -1.67 -2.25 -13.81
N ASN A 273 -2.62 -1.38 -13.45
CA ASN A 273 -3.00 -1.18 -12.04
C ASN A 273 -3.87 -2.33 -11.50
N SER A 274 -4.46 -3.14 -12.37
CA SER A 274 -5.24 -4.32 -11.99
C SER A 274 -4.45 -5.21 -11.06
N GLY A 275 -5.07 -5.64 -9.96
CA GLY A 275 -4.43 -6.38 -8.87
C GLY A 275 -3.67 -5.51 -7.87
N GLY A 276 -3.49 -4.21 -8.14
CA GLY A 276 -2.85 -3.27 -7.20
C GLY A 276 -3.76 -2.88 -6.04
N PRO A 277 -3.17 -2.49 -4.88
CA PRO A 277 -3.93 -2.10 -3.69
C PRO A 277 -4.48 -0.69 -3.81
N VAL A 278 -5.63 -0.49 -3.19
CA VAL A 278 -6.18 0.82 -2.81
C VAL A 278 -5.93 1.02 -1.33
N ILE A 279 -5.10 1.98 -0.97
CA ILE A 279 -4.60 2.17 0.40
C ILE A 279 -5.18 3.46 0.96
N ASN A 280 -5.76 3.39 2.17
CA ASN A 280 -6.30 4.55 2.88
C ASN A 280 -5.20 5.36 3.60
N GLN A 281 -5.58 6.45 4.27
CA GLN A 281 -4.66 7.32 5.02
C GLN A 281 -3.93 6.62 6.17
N CYS A 282 -4.47 5.52 6.69
CA CYS A 282 -3.85 4.72 7.75
C CYS A 282 -2.90 3.63 7.20
N GLY A 283 -2.56 3.65 5.91
CA GLY A 283 -1.68 2.67 5.28
C GLY A 283 -2.31 1.29 5.12
N LYS A 284 -3.65 1.16 5.25
CA LYS A 284 -4.36 -0.10 5.17
C LYS A 284 -5.06 -0.25 3.81
N VAL A 285 -5.07 -1.46 3.27
CA VAL A 285 -5.75 -1.78 2.00
C VAL A 285 -7.25 -1.89 2.23
N ILE A 286 -8.01 -1.06 1.54
CA ILE A 286 -9.48 -1.08 1.56
C ILE A 286 -10.07 -1.88 0.39
N GLY A 287 -9.26 -2.18 -0.61
CA GLY A 287 -9.66 -3.01 -1.75
C GLY A 287 -8.56 -3.18 -2.79
N THR A 288 -8.87 -4.00 -3.80
CA THR A 288 -8.02 -4.33 -4.93
C THR A 288 -8.60 -3.72 -6.20
N VAL A 289 -7.78 -3.08 -7.01
CA VAL A 289 -8.18 -2.61 -8.35
C VAL A 289 -8.43 -3.81 -9.24
N VAL A 290 -9.63 -3.93 -9.81
CA VAL A 290 -9.98 -5.07 -10.64
C VAL A 290 -10.25 -4.68 -12.09
N GLU A 291 -10.97 -3.61 -12.34
CA GLU A 291 -11.29 -3.17 -13.70
C GLU A 291 -11.58 -1.65 -13.71
N THR A 292 -11.43 -1.02 -14.88
CA THR A 292 -12.07 0.26 -15.14
C THR A 292 -13.52 0.02 -15.52
N PRO A 293 -14.52 0.74 -14.98
CA PRO A 293 -15.95 0.41 -15.12
C PRO A 293 -16.48 0.25 -16.54
N PHE A 294 -15.67 0.52 -17.54
CA PHE A 294 -16.13 0.67 -18.93
C PHE A 294 -15.21 0.03 -19.98
N ASP A 295 -14.22 -0.77 -19.56
CA ASP A 295 -13.25 -1.41 -20.47
C ASP A 295 -13.76 -2.74 -21.08
N SER A 296 -14.85 -3.28 -20.57
CA SER A 296 -15.21 -4.69 -20.78
C SER A 296 -15.79 -5.06 -22.14
N GLN A 297 -15.97 -4.15 -23.07
CA GLN A 297 -16.32 -4.54 -24.46
C GLN A 297 -15.99 -3.41 -25.44
N GLY A 298 -15.06 -3.64 -26.37
CA GLY A 298 -14.66 -2.78 -27.48
C GLY A 298 -15.76 -2.18 -28.33
N GLY A 299 -16.78 -1.57 -27.72
CA GLY A 299 -17.83 -0.82 -28.33
C GLY A 299 -17.39 0.64 -28.55
N ALA A 300 -18.02 1.31 -29.52
CA ALA A 300 -17.74 2.70 -29.92
C ALA A 300 -17.83 3.77 -28.78
N LEU A 301 -18.12 3.34 -27.54
CA LEU A 301 -18.19 4.18 -26.35
C LEU A 301 -16.97 4.03 -25.44
N SER A 302 -16.13 2.98 -25.58
CA SER A 302 -14.98 2.70 -24.71
C SER A 302 -13.98 3.87 -24.71
N GLY A 303 -13.72 4.50 -25.84
CA GLY A 303 -12.83 5.65 -25.94
C GLY A 303 -13.32 6.95 -25.26
N ARG A 304 -14.58 7.03 -24.84
CA ARG A 304 -15.12 8.21 -24.12
C ARG A 304 -15.05 8.09 -22.61
N TYR A 305 -15.05 6.88 -22.06
CA TYR A 305 -15.09 6.63 -20.62
C TYR A 305 -13.70 6.50 -19.99
N ASP A 306 -12.67 6.14 -20.75
CA ASP A 306 -11.26 6.20 -20.34
C ASP A 306 -10.80 7.62 -19.92
N ILE A 307 -11.58 8.64 -20.35
CA ILE A 307 -11.35 10.04 -19.97
C ILE A 307 -11.81 10.35 -18.52
N MET A 308 -12.69 9.55 -17.93
CA MET A 308 -13.28 9.84 -16.63
C MET A 308 -12.35 9.48 -15.45
N GLY A 309 -11.38 8.58 -15.64
CA GLY A 309 -10.36 8.26 -14.64
C GLY A 309 -10.89 7.55 -13.39
N TYR A 310 -12.05 6.91 -13.46
CA TYR A 310 -12.59 6.10 -12.36
C TYR A 310 -12.02 4.68 -12.38
N GLY A 311 -11.77 4.13 -11.18
CA GLY A 311 -11.39 2.73 -10.98
C GLY A 311 -12.49 1.95 -10.27
N LEU A 312 -12.74 0.71 -10.72
CA LEU A 312 -13.59 -0.25 -10.02
C LEU A 312 -12.71 -1.11 -9.10
N CYS A 313 -13.13 -1.25 -7.86
CA CYS A 313 -12.34 -1.94 -6.84
C CYS A 313 -13.18 -2.96 -6.10
N LEU A 314 -12.59 -4.13 -5.85
CA LEU A 314 -13.18 -5.16 -5.00
C LEU A 314 -12.75 -4.92 -3.54
N PRO A 315 -13.69 -4.82 -2.57
CA PRO A 315 -13.38 -4.61 -1.16
C PRO A 315 -12.46 -5.69 -0.56
N SER A 316 -11.58 -5.29 0.34
CA SER A 316 -10.61 -6.14 1.04
C SER A 316 -11.22 -7.33 1.77
N LYS A 317 -12.51 -7.23 2.22
CA LYS A 317 -13.25 -8.35 2.84
C LYS A 317 -13.25 -9.62 1.98
N TYR A 318 -13.23 -9.45 0.64
CA TYR A 318 -13.22 -10.61 -0.27
C TYR A 318 -11.86 -11.29 -0.32
N VAL A 319 -10.76 -10.57 -0.11
CA VAL A 319 -9.43 -11.19 0.08
C VAL A 319 -9.44 -12.05 1.35
N SER A 320 -10.00 -11.53 2.46
CA SER A 320 -10.12 -12.28 3.70
C SER A 320 -11.01 -13.53 3.57
N GLN A 321 -12.06 -13.47 2.75
CA GLN A 321 -12.88 -14.64 2.43
C GLN A 321 -12.09 -15.66 1.62
N LEU A 322 -11.34 -15.21 0.59
CA LEU A 322 -10.50 -16.07 -0.24
C LEU A 322 -9.42 -16.80 0.58
N ILE A 323 -8.81 -16.16 1.57
CA ILE A 323 -7.85 -16.81 2.48
C ILE A 323 -8.50 -18.01 3.19
N ASN A 324 -9.76 -17.89 3.59
CA ASN A 324 -10.48 -18.92 4.35
C ASN A 324 -11.14 -20.01 3.47
N ASP A 325 -11.50 -19.67 2.23
CA ASP A 325 -12.24 -20.58 1.33
C ASP A 325 -11.77 -20.39 -0.11
N HIS A 326 -10.95 -21.33 -0.59
CA HIS A 326 -10.33 -21.27 -1.91
C HIS A 326 -10.05 -22.68 -2.45
N TYR A 327 -9.89 -22.77 -3.77
CA TYR A 327 -9.23 -23.91 -4.40
C TYR A 327 -7.84 -23.51 -4.89
N VAL A 328 -6.94 -24.50 -4.91
CA VAL A 328 -5.52 -24.30 -5.21
C VAL A 328 -5.24 -24.81 -6.61
N LYS A 329 -4.48 -24.03 -7.38
CA LYS A 329 -3.82 -24.48 -8.60
C LYS A 329 -2.30 -24.41 -8.38
N GLU A 330 -1.61 -25.53 -8.64
CA GLU A 330 -0.14 -25.58 -8.55
C GLU A 330 0.51 -24.80 -9.68
N MET A 331 1.70 -24.28 -9.41
CA MET A 331 2.54 -23.62 -10.42
C MET A 331 3.81 -24.40 -10.67
N ARG A 332 4.26 -24.43 -11.91
CA ARG A 332 5.55 -25.02 -12.30
C ARG A 332 6.41 -23.99 -13.02
N CYS A 333 7.71 -24.09 -12.77
CA CYS A 333 8.72 -23.28 -13.46
C CYS A 333 9.25 -24.05 -14.69
N ALA A 334 9.25 -23.39 -15.85
CA ALA A 334 9.95 -23.81 -17.05
C ALA A 334 10.50 -22.59 -17.77
N ASP A 335 11.71 -22.69 -18.30
CA ASP A 335 12.38 -21.60 -19.05
C ASP A 335 12.40 -20.25 -18.30
N ASN A 336 12.66 -20.29 -16.98
CA ASN A 336 12.66 -19.13 -16.08
C ASN A 336 11.31 -18.39 -15.96
N SER A 337 10.19 -19.04 -16.28
CA SER A 337 8.85 -18.49 -16.11
C SER A 337 7.94 -19.56 -15.48
N TYR A 338 6.87 -19.10 -14.81
CA TYR A 338 5.90 -19.95 -14.14
C TYR A 338 4.62 -20.06 -14.98
N TYR A 339 3.99 -21.22 -14.93
CA TYR A 339 2.67 -21.48 -15.52
C TYR A 339 1.79 -22.28 -14.55
N ILE A 340 0.48 -22.08 -14.65
CA ILE A 340 -0.51 -22.79 -13.85
C ILE A 340 -0.72 -24.18 -14.45
N ILE A 341 -0.81 -25.21 -13.58
CA ILE A 341 -1.19 -26.56 -13.98
C ILE A 341 -2.71 -26.69 -13.83
N ASP A 342 -3.37 -27.13 -14.90
CA ASP A 342 -4.81 -27.42 -14.87
C ASP A 342 -5.14 -28.73 -14.15
#